data_84211a487dd0ec6253b5bc47cc9bce88
#
_entry.id   84211a487dd0ec6253b5bc47cc9bce88
#
_cell.length_a   1.000
_cell.length_b   1.000
_cell.length_c   1.000
_cell.angle_alpha   90.00
_cell.angle_beta   90.00
_cell.angle_gamma   90.00
#
_symmetry.space_group_name_H-M   'P 1'
#
loop_
_entity.id
_entity.type
_entity.pdbx_description
1 polymer ?
#
loop_
_entity_poly.entity_id
_entity_poly.type
_entity_poly.pdbx_seq_one_letter_code
_entity_poly.pdbx_strand_id
1 'polypeptide(L)'
;MTQLERLQRHGFRRVGTMKRGFRFVAPGGGQLRNGVLARIHELKLPPAWSDVYVSQNPRQKLQAIGKDKAGRWQGLHGAERALLEFLSASA
;
A
#
# COMPACT_ATOMS: atom_id res chain seq x y z
N MET A 1 16.69 10.28 -4.16
CA MET A 1 15.56 9.83 -3.32
C MET A 1 15.20 8.40 -3.68
N THR A 2 15.13 7.51 -2.70
CA THR A 2 14.76 6.12 -2.92
C THR A 2 13.24 5.98 -3.10
N GLN A 3 12.80 4.82 -3.60
CA GLN A 3 11.36 4.53 -3.70
C GLN A 3 10.70 4.53 -2.33
N LEU A 4 11.39 4.03 -1.31
CA LEU A 4 10.91 4.05 0.06
C LEU A 4 10.64 5.48 0.54
N GLU A 5 11.60 6.37 0.33
CA GLU A 5 11.46 7.77 0.71
C GLU A 5 10.35 8.48 -0.04
N ARG A 6 10.18 8.17 -1.32
CA ARG A 6 9.08 8.73 -2.12
C ARG A 6 7.72 8.32 -1.57
N LEU A 7 7.57 7.05 -1.22
CA LEU A 7 6.32 6.56 -0.65
C LEU A 7 6.05 7.19 0.71
N GLN A 8 7.07 7.38 1.53
CA GLN A 8 6.91 8.04 2.82
C GLN A 8 6.48 9.50 2.69
N ARG A 9 6.95 10.20 1.65
CA ARG A 9 6.60 11.61 1.42
C ARG A 9 5.31 11.81 0.66
N HIS A 10 5.06 10.98 -0.34
CA HIS A 10 4.00 11.24 -1.31
C HIS A 10 2.92 10.16 -1.34
N GLY A 11 3.10 9.06 -0.61
CA GLY A 11 2.12 7.99 -0.56
C GLY A 11 0.95 8.28 0.36
N PHE A 12 -0.12 7.53 0.18
CA PHE A 12 -1.21 7.50 1.15
C PHE A 12 -0.71 6.79 2.40
N ARG A 13 -1.01 7.36 3.56
CA ARG A 13 -0.57 6.79 4.82
C ARG A 13 -1.73 6.07 5.51
N ARG A 14 -1.48 4.87 6.01
CA ARG A 14 -2.46 4.14 6.81
C ARG A 14 -2.38 4.61 8.25
N VAL A 15 -3.52 5.00 8.81
CA VAL A 15 -3.64 5.41 10.22
C VAL A 15 -4.68 4.53 10.91
N GLY A 16 -4.62 4.50 12.24
CA GLY A 16 -5.52 3.68 13.03
C GLY A 16 -4.88 2.39 13.48
N THR A 17 -5.70 1.49 14.00
CA THR A 17 -5.25 0.21 14.53
C THR A 17 -6.14 -0.91 14.03
N MET A 18 -5.64 -2.14 14.13
CA MET A 18 -6.42 -3.32 13.80
C MET A 18 -7.71 -3.40 14.62
N LYS A 19 -7.65 -2.99 15.87
CA LYS A 19 -8.79 -3.05 16.78
C LYS A 19 -9.87 -2.01 16.47
N ARG A 20 -9.45 -0.78 16.11
CA ARG A 20 -10.35 0.33 15.83
C ARG A 20 -10.66 0.52 14.36
N GLY A 21 -9.94 -0.22 13.52
CA GLY A 21 -10.03 -0.07 12.09
C GLY A 21 -8.95 0.85 11.52
N PHE A 22 -8.61 0.61 10.26
CA PHE A 22 -7.61 1.40 9.55
C PHE A 22 -8.28 2.44 8.65
N ARG A 23 -7.63 3.59 8.54
CA ARG A 23 -8.01 4.64 7.59
C ARG A 23 -6.78 5.00 6.77
N PHE A 24 -7.01 5.62 5.64
CA PHE A 24 -5.93 6.11 4.78
C PHE A 24 -6.10 7.61 4.57
N VAL A 25 -4.98 8.33 4.61
CA VAL A 25 -4.98 9.77 4.40
C VAL A 25 -3.98 10.11 3.30
N ALA A 26 -4.33 11.13 2.51
CA ALA A 26 -3.45 11.64 1.49
C ALA A 26 -2.30 12.44 2.13
N PRO A 27 -1.17 12.65 1.40
CA PRO A 27 -0.13 13.55 1.86
C PRO A 27 -0.74 14.91 2.19
N GLY A 28 -0.37 15.46 3.35
CA GLY A 28 -0.97 16.70 3.82
C GLY A 28 -2.30 16.55 4.54
N GLY A 29 -2.81 15.33 4.68
CA GLY A 29 -4.02 15.05 5.47
C GLY A 29 -5.34 15.15 4.73
N GLY A 30 -5.29 15.30 3.40
CA GLY A 30 -6.52 15.39 2.60
C GLY A 30 -7.28 14.07 2.50
N GLN A 31 -8.52 14.14 2.02
CA GLN A 31 -9.34 12.96 1.79
C GLN A 31 -8.95 12.26 0.51
N LEU A 32 -9.20 10.96 0.45
CA LEU A 32 -8.95 10.16 -0.74
C LEU A 32 -10.04 10.40 -1.78
N ARG A 33 -9.65 10.35 -3.06
CA ARG A 33 -10.59 10.42 -4.17
C ARG A 33 -11.38 9.11 -4.28
N ASN A 34 -12.52 9.17 -4.96
CA ASN A 34 -13.35 8.00 -5.21
C ASN A 34 -12.54 6.90 -5.93
N GLY A 35 -12.74 5.67 -5.51
CA GLY A 35 -12.07 4.51 -6.09
C GLY A 35 -10.69 4.22 -5.53
N VAL A 36 -10.03 5.19 -4.89
CA VAL A 36 -8.69 4.97 -4.32
C VAL A 36 -8.75 3.95 -3.19
N LEU A 37 -9.71 4.08 -2.29
CA LEU A 37 -9.84 3.17 -1.16
C LEU A 37 -10.11 1.74 -1.61
N ALA A 38 -10.95 1.56 -2.62
CA ALA A 38 -11.21 0.24 -3.20
C ALA A 38 -9.94 -0.39 -3.76
N ARG A 39 -9.14 0.40 -4.48
CA ARG A 39 -7.85 -0.06 -5.01
C ARG A 39 -6.90 -0.48 -3.89
N ILE A 40 -6.84 0.31 -2.82
CA ILE A 40 -5.99 0.00 -1.67
C ILE A 40 -6.43 -1.31 -1.02
N HIS A 41 -7.73 -1.51 -0.86
CA HIS A 41 -8.26 -2.74 -0.27
C HIS A 41 -7.91 -3.98 -1.10
N GLU A 42 -7.84 -3.85 -2.41
CA GLU A 42 -7.45 -4.95 -3.30
C GLU A 42 -5.99 -5.36 -3.11
N LEU A 43 -5.15 -4.48 -2.62
CA LEU A 43 -3.75 -4.81 -2.34
C LEU A 43 -3.61 -5.78 -1.15
N LYS A 44 -4.62 -5.88 -0.30
CA LYS A 44 -4.63 -6.78 0.86
C LYS A 44 -3.41 -6.57 1.74
N LEU A 45 -3.22 -5.35 2.17
CA LEU A 45 -2.09 -4.97 3.01
C LEU A 45 -2.12 -5.75 4.34
N PRO A 46 -0.98 -6.32 4.78
CA PRO A 46 -0.95 -7.06 6.03
C PRO A 46 -1.33 -6.16 7.22
N PRO A 47 -2.32 -6.59 8.03
CA PRO A 47 -2.72 -5.78 9.20
C PRO A 47 -1.62 -5.62 10.23
N ALA A 48 -0.68 -6.58 10.30
CA ALA A 48 0.41 -6.55 11.27
C ALA A 48 1.52 -5.55 10.91
N TRP A 49 1.52 -5.03 9.67
CA TRP A 49 2.51 -4.02 9.29
C TRP A 49 2.26 -2.72 10.03
N SER A 50 3.35 -2.01 10.35
CA SER A 50 3.31 -0.63 10.83
C SER A 50 3.94 0.29 9.79
N ASP A 51 3.73 1.60 9.95
CA ASP A 51 4.28 2.62 9.05
C ASP A 51 3.99 2.31 7.58
N VAL A 52 2.71 2.10 7.27
CA VAL A 52 2.28 1.69 5.93
C VAL A 52 2.02 2.90 5.04
N TYR A 53 2.62 2.86 3.86
CA TYR A 53 2.43 3.88 2.83
C TYR A 53 2.08 3.21 1.50
N VAL A 54 1.15 3.80 0.77
CA VAL A 54 0.66 3.24 -0.50
C VAL A 54 0.89 4.25 -1.61
N SER A 55 1.40 3.78 -2.75
CA SER A 55 1.64 4.63 -3.91
C SER A 55 0.35 5.27 -4.42
N GLN A 56 0.41 6.54 -4.77
CA GLN A 56 -0.68 7.20 -5.47
C GLN A 56 -0.82 6.74 -6.92
N ASN A 57 0.24 6.18 -7.47
CA ASN A 57 0.27 5.74 -8.88
C ASN A 57 0.01 4.24 -8.96
N PRO A 58 -1.17 3.81 -9.50
CA PRO A 58 -1.48 2.38 -9.61
C PRO A 58 -0.59 1.63 -10.60
N ARG A 59 0.18 2.33 -11.41
CA ARG A 59 1.07 1.72 -12.40
C ARG A 59 2.47 1.46 -11.89
N GLN A 60 2.83 2.00 -10.72
CA GLN A 60 4.14 1.72 -10.16
C GLN A 60 4.24 0.28 -9.71
N LYS A 61 5.41 -0.31 -9.92
CA LYS A 61 5.66 -1.69 -9.49
C LYS A 61 5.55 -1.82 -7.98
N LEU A 62 6.22 -0.94 -7.25
CA LEU A 62 6.13 -0.92 -5.79
C LEU A 62 4.88 -0.15 -5.39
N GLN A 63 3.86 -0.88 -4.97
CA GLN A 63 2.56 -0.31 -4.63
C GLN A 63 2.46 0.10 -3.17
N ALA A 64 3.14 -0.59 -2.27
CA ALA A 64 3.04 -0.27 -0.85
C ALA A 64 4.29 -0.72 -0.11
N ILE A 65 4.54 -0.08 1.01
CA ILE A 65 5.59 -0.47 1.94
C ILE A 65 5.02 -0.50 3.36
N GLY A 66 5.65 -1.25 4.23
CA GLY A 66 5.31 -1.30 5.64
C GLY A 66 6.39 -2.03 6.40
N LYS A 67 6.41 -1.84 7.71
CA LYS A 67 7.32 -2.57 8.59
C LYS A 67 6.63 -3.79 9.17
N ASP A 68 7.28 -4.95 9.11
CA ASP A 68 6.80 -6.15 9.76
C ASP A 68 7.03 -6.09 11.27
N LYS A 69 6.65 -7.15 11.99
CA LYS A 69 6.80 -7.21 13.44
C LYS A 69 8.26 -7.15 13.90
N ALA A 70 9.19 -7.56 13.05
CA ALA A 70 10.61 -7.51 13.35
C ALA A 70 11.23 -6.13 13.05
N GLY A 71 10.42 -5.17 12.59
CA GLY A 71 10.89 -3.83 12.25
C GLY A 71 11.57 -3.74 10.90
N ARG A 72 11.42 -4.74 10.04
CA ARG A 72 12.01 -4.74 8.70
C ARG A 72 11.02 -4.17 7.68
N TRP A 73 11.55 -3.36 6.77
CA TRP A 73 10.73 -2.85 5.67
C TRP A 73 10.41 -3.95 4.69
N GLN A 74 9.12 -4.04 4.33
CA GLN A 74 8.61 -4.95 3.33
C GLN A 74 7.94 -4.15 2.22
N GLY A 75 7.97 -4.69 1.01
CA GLY A 75 7.33 -4.06 -0.14
C GLY A 75 6.30 -4.96 -0.79
N LEU A 76 5.25 -4.37 -1.33
CA LEU A 76 4.20 -5.06 -2.08
C LEU A 76 4.20 -4.55 -3.51
N HIS A 77 4.43 -5.46 -4.46
CA HIS A 77 4.51 -5.15 -5.88
C HIS A 77 3.20 -5.54 -6.58
N GLY A 78 2.29 -4.58 -6.69
CA GLY A 78 0.95 -4.85 -7.21
C GLY A 78 0.91 -5.34 -8.65
N ALA A 79 1.72 -4.75 -9.54
CA ALA A 79 1.72 -5.12 -10.95
C ALA A 79 2.20 -6.55 -11.17
N GLU A 80 3.24 -6.96 -10.47
CA GLU A 80 3.75 -8.33 -10.55
C GLU A 80 2.74 -9.35 -10.04
N ARG A 81 2.07 -9.01 -8.95
CA ARG A 81 1.05 -9.87 -8.36
C ARG A 81 -0.12 -10.07 -9.33
N ALA A 82 -0.59 -9.00 -9.95
CA ALA A 82 -1.68 -9.08 -10.92
C ALA A 82 -1.29 -9.93 -12.13
N LEU A 83 -0.05 -9.80 -12.60
CA LEU A 83 0.47 -10.60 -13.71
C LEU A 83 0.55 -12.08 -13.34
N LEU A 84 1.05 -12.38 -12.15
CA LEU A 84 1.14 -13.77 -11.69
C LEU A 84 -0.24 -14.41 -11.53
N GLU A 85 -1.20 -13.68 -11.02
CA GLU A 85 -2.57 -14.16 -10.90
C GLU A 85 -3.18 -14.43 -12.27
N PHE A 86 -2.95 -13.55 -13.23
CA PHE A 86 -3.41 -13.72 -14.59
C PHE A 86 -2.80 -14.97 -15.25
N LEU A 87 -1.50 -15.17 -15.11
CA LEU A 87 -0.81 -16.33 -15.65
C LEU A 87 -1.29 -17.63 -15.01
N SER A 88 -1.54 -17.62 -13.71
CA SER A 88 -2.09 -18.77 -13.00
C SER A 88 -3.49 -19.13 -13.50
N ALA A 89 -4.31 -18.12 -13.75
CA ALA A 89 -5.65 -18.33 -14.26
C ALA A 89 -5.67 -18.86 -15.70
N SER A 90 -4.63 -18.56 -16.47
CA SER A 90 -4.50 -19.00 -17.86
C SER A 90 -3.97 -20.44 -17.98
N ALA A 91 -3.39 -20.92 -16.94
CA ALA A 91 -2.84 -22.28 -16.93
C ALA A 91 -3.93 -23.30 -16.68
#